data_2abd83f8a33c6bce5ac1c7e96120e2ed
#
_entry.id   2abd83f8a33c6bce5ac1c7e96120e2ed
#
_cell.length_a   1.000
_cell.length_b   1.000
_cell.length_c   1.000
_cell.angle_alpha   90.00
_cell.angle_beta   90.00
_cell.angle_gamma   90.00
#
_symmetry.space_group_name_H-M   'P 1'
#
loop_
_entity.id
_entity.type
_entity.pdbx_description
1 polymer ?
#
loop_
_entity_poly.entity_id
_entity_poly.type
_entity_poly.pdbx_seq_one_letter_code
_entity_poly.pdbx_strand_id
1 'polypeptide(L)'
;MPSGKPTLRDVAKAAGFSPMTASNALHGKPGVKDSTRAKVLAVAEKLDYRINLTASMLKSGRSNIIHIIVNEFDSPFYSKLVESLVTETTARGLTPFVEQTRYSPDAAKHALANNPFSGQLFDGEIIHASGLNAGVPLSAINHGRPLVLIDACEETPTFDTVNFPNEDGARAAVQHLIECGCHRLSLIHISEPTRPISIS
;
A
#
# COMPACT_ATOMS: atom_id res chain seq x y z
N MET A 1 -13.89 -9.11 39.65
CA MET A 1 -13.56 -9.35 38.24
C MET A 1 -12.57 -8.31 37.79
N PRO A 2 -11.32 -8.60 37.38
CA PRO A 2 -10.43 -7.57 36.83
C PRO A 2 -11.00 -7.10 35.48
N SER A 3 -11.39 -5.85 35.42
CA SER A 3 -12.06 -5.21 34.27
C SER A 3 -11.10 -4.70 33.19
N GLY A 4 -10.06 -5.45 32.86
CA GLY A 4 -9.10 -5.08 31.84
C GLY A 4 -9.08 -6.10 30.71
N LYS A 5 -8.87 -5.63 29.45
CA LYS A 5 -8.63 -6.54 28.32
C LYS A 5 -7.43 -7.45 28.66
N PRO A 6 -7.51 -8.76 28.30
CA PRO A 6 -6.43 -9.70 28.57
C PRO A 6 -5.12 -9.22 27.93
N THR A 7 -4.02 -9.43 28.62
CA THR A 7 -2.67 -9.03 28.16
C THR A 7 -1.88 -10.25 27.69
N LEU A 8 -0.76 -10.01 26.98
CA LEU A 8 0.18 -11.07 26.60
C LEU A 8 0.68 -11.86 27.86
N ARG A 9 0.83 -11.16 28.99
CA ARG A 9 1.26 -11.80 30.25
C ARG A 9 0.21 -12.76 30.79
N ASP A 10 -1.07 -12.46 30.63
CA ASP A 10 -2.17 -13.33 31.05
C ASP A 10 -2.22 -14.58 30.18
N VAL A 11 -2.04 -14.44 28.87
CA VAL A 11 -1.93 -15.59 27.94
C VAL A 11 -0.73 -16.47 28.30
N ALA A 12 0.44 -15.86 28.51
CA ALA A 12 1.65 -16.58 28.87
C ALA A 12 1.49 -17.37 30.17
N LYS A 13 0.94 -16.72 31.20
CA LYS A 13 0.65 -17.35 32.50
C LYS A 13 -0.35 -18.50 32.36
N ALA A 14 -1.44 -18.31 31.67
CA ALA A 14 -2.48 -19.33 31.48
C ALA A 14 -1.99 -20.51 30.61
N ALA A 15 -1.11 -20.26 29.63
CA ALA A 15 -0.51 -21.30 28.80
C ALA A 15 0.67 -22.04 29.49
N GLY A 16 1.21 -21.48 30.59
CA GLY A 16 2.35 -22.04 31.32
C GLY A 16 3.70 -21.80 30.64
N PHE A 17 3.83 -20.67 29.93
CA PHE A 17 5.06 -20.30 29.20
C PHE A 17 5.54 -18.88 29.59
N SER A 18 6.78 -18.57 29.21
CA SER A 18 7.28 -17.21 29.35
C SER A 18 6.56 -16.23 28.38
N PRO A 19 6.47 -14.92 28.70
CA PRO A 19 5.91 -13.92 27.78
C PRO A 19 6.63 -13.90 26.43
N MET A 20 7.93 -14.19 26.39
CA MET A 20 8.72 -14.28 25.17
C MET A 20 8.25 -15.47 24.32
N THR A 21 8.09 -16.65 24.93
CA THR A 21 7.61 -17.86 24.23
C THR A 21 6.20 -17.67 23.71
N ALA A 22 5.30 -17.09 24.52
CA ALA A 22 3.93 -16.79 24.09
C ALA A 22 3.91 -15.77 22.94
N SER A 23 4.71 -14.71 23.01
CA SER A 23 4.84 -13.75 21.91
C SER A 23 5.33 -14.40 20.61
N ASN A 24 6.39 -15.20 20.68
CA ASN A 24 6.94 -15.89 19.52
C ASN A 24 5.94 -16.90 18.91
N ALA A 25 5.17 -17.59 19.75
CA ALA A 25 4.11 -18.50 19.32
C ALA A 25 3.00 -17.78 18.57
N LEU A 26 2.51 -16.66 19.11
CA LEU A 26 1.45 -15.83 18.54
C LEU A 26 1.85 -15.18 17.21
N HIS A 27 3.12 -14.79 17.06
CA HIS A 27 3.64 -14.16 15.86
C HIS A 27 4.20 -15.17 14.81
N GLY A 28 4.02 -16.46 15.01
CA GLY A 28 4.48 -17.46 14.06
C GLY A 28 6.00 -17.59 13.91
N LYS A 29 6.80 -17.04 14.85
CA LYS A 29 8.26 -17.03 14.74
C LYS A 29 8.85 -18.43 14.76
N PRO A 30 9.95 -18.71 14.04
CA PRO A 30 10.67 -19.96 14.10
C PRO A 30 11.22 -20.22 15.50
N GLY A 31 11.49 -21.48 15.83
CA GLY A 31 12.05 -21.89 17.13
C GLY A 31 11.01 -22.18 18.23
N VAL A 32 9.72 -22.09 17.93
CA VAL A 32 8.64 -22.53 18.82
C VAL A 32 8.06 -23.86 18.29
N LYS A 33 8.05 -24.90 19.13
CA LYS A 33 7.46 -26.19 18.79
C LYS A 33 5.97 -26.04 18.45
N ASP A 34 5.47 -26.81 17.48
CA ASP A 34 4.06 -26.76 17.04
C ASP A 34 3.08 -27.03 18.19
N SER A 35 3.39 -27.97 19.07
CA SER A 35 2.57 -28.26 20.26
C SER A 35 2.50 -27.07 21.23
N THR A 36 3.59 -26.33 21.39
CA THR A 36 3.63 -25.11 22.21
C THR A 36 2.81 -24.00 21.55
N ARG A 37 2.96 -23.84 20.23
CA ARG A 37 2.20 -22.86 19.44
C ARG A 37 0.69 -23.13 19.54
N ALA A 38 0.27 -24.37 19.30
CA ALA A 38 -1.13 -24.76 19.39
C ALA A 38 -1.71 -24.48 20.77
N LYS A 39 -0.98 -24.79 21.84
CA LYS A 39 -1.41 -24.51 23.22
C LYS A 39 -1.56 -23.02 23.51
N VAL A 40 -0.63 -22.19 23.06
CA VAL A 40 -0.68 -20.73 23.25
C VAL A 40 -1.85 -20.12 22.47
N LEU A 41 -2.07 -20.55 21.22
CA LEU A 41 -3.18 -20.06 20.38
C LEU A 41 -4.55 -20.42 21.00
N ALA A 42 -4.72 -21.64 21.47
CA ALA A 42 -5.97 -22.08 22.14
C ALA A 42 -6.24 -21.27 23.42
N VAL A 43 -5.21 -20.94 24.20
CA VAL A 43 -5.36 -20.09 25.40
C VAL A 43 -5.68 -18.66 25.01
N ALA A 44 -5.06 -18.12 23.99
CA ALA A 44 -5.32 -16.76 23.49
C ALA A 44 -6.78 -16.61 23.02
N GLU A 45 -7.28 -17.61 22.27
CA GLU A 45 -8.68 -17.68 21.83
C GLU A 45 -9.64 -17.76 23.02
N LYS A 46 -9.37 -18.63 23.98
CA LYS A 46 -10.21 -18.80 25.20
C LYS A 46 -10.29 -17.52 26.03
N LEU A 47 -9.23 -16.71 26.04
CA LEU A 47 -9.17 -15.43 26.75
C LEU A 47 -9.67 -14.26 25.92
N ASP A 48 -10.10 -14.47 24.66
CA ASP A 48 -10.35 -13.40 23.67
C ASP A 48 -9.19 -12.38 23.60
N TYR A 49 -7.96 -12.90 23.71
CA TYR A 49 -6.77 -12.08 23.57
C TYR A 49 -6.51 -11.76 22.11
N ARG A 50 -6.38 -10.48 21.81
CA ARG A 50 -5.94 -9.99 20.51
C ARG A 50 -4.58 -9.32 20.64
N ILE A 51 -3.72 -9.58 19.67
CA ILE A 51 -2.40 -8.96 19.63
C ILE A 51 -2.60 -7.43 19.61
N ASN A 52 -2.00 -6.75 20.57
CA ASN A 52 -1.99 -5.30 20.58
C ASN A 52 -0.94 -4.81 19.57
N LEU A 53 -1.40 -4.44 18.39
CA LEU A 53 -0.52 -3.95 17.31
C LEU A 53 0.29 -2.73 17.76
N THR A 54 -0.30 -1.81 18.48
CA THR A 54 0.39 -0.61 18.99
C THR A 54 1.56 -0.96 19.90
N ALA A 55 1.37 -1.92 20.81
CA ALA A 55 2.45 -2.38 21.69
C ALA A 55 3.54 -3.15 20.92
N SER A 56 3.14 -3.88 19.86
CA SER A 56 4.08 -4.57 18.99
C SER A 56 4.90 -3.59 18.15
N MET A 57 4.26 -2.55 17.62
CA MET A 57 4.89 -1.47 16.86
C MET A 57 5.90 -0.70 17.71
N LEU A 58 5.54 -0.32 18.94
CA LEU A 58 6.43 0.36 19.87
C LEU A 58 7.69 -0.46 20.17
N LYS A 59 7.58 -1.79 20.19
CA LYS A 59 8.71 -2.68 20.47
C LYS A 59 9.58 -2.94 19.25
N SER A 60 8.98 -3.09 18.07
CA SER A 60 9.69 -3.44 16.83
C SER A 60 10.14 -2.22 16.03
N GLY A 61 9.54 -1.06 16.27
CA GLY A 61 9.68 0.13 15.42
C GLY A 61 9.03 -0.04 14.04
N ARG A 62 8.23 -1.11 13.84
CA ARG A 62 7.57 -1.43 12.57
C ARG A 62 6.12 -1.81 12.77
N SER A 63 5.28 -1.34 11.85
CA SER A 63 3.86 -1.69 11.80
C SER A 63 3.58 -2.92 10.93
N ASN A 64 4.42 -3.17 9.94
CA ASN A 64 4.21 -4.07 8.81
C ASN A 64 2.96 -3.69 7.99
N ILE A 65 2.59 -2.41 7.96
CA ILE A 65 1.48 -1.91 7.16
C ILE A 65 2.04 -1.07 6.03
N ILE A 66 1.59 -1.34 4.81
CA ILE A 66 1.90 -0.56 3.61
C ILE A 66 0.65 0.18 3.17
N HIS A 67 0.78 1.49 3.02
CA HIS A 67 -0.28 2.34 2.50
C HIS A 67 -0.25 2.35 0.97
N ILE A 68 -1.36 1.94 0.35
CA ILE A 68 -1.53 1.88 -1.09
C ILE A 68 -2.59 2.90 -1.49
N ILE A 69 -2.19 3.93 -2.23
CA ILE A 69 -3.04 5.04 -2.62
C ILE A 69 -3.28 4.96 -4.13
N VAL A 70 -4.54 4.80 -4.51
CA VAL A 70 -4.96 4.72 -5.92
C VAL A 70 -6.05 5.74 -6.23
N ASN A 71 -6.28 6.02 -7.52
CA ASN A 71 -7.27 7.01 -7.88
C ASN A 71 -8.70 6.49 -7.80
N GLU A 72 -8.93 5.24 -8.20
CA GLU A 72 -10.27 4.65 -8.23
C GLU A 72 -10.21 3.13 -8.07
N PHE A 73 -11.36 2.49 -7.79
CA PHE A 73 -11.48 1.04 -7.73
C PHE A 73 -12.29 0.46 -8.89
N ASP A 74 -13.01 1.31 -9.62
CA ASP A 74 -14.08 0.88 -10.54
C ASP A 74 -13.56 0.47 -11.93
N SER A 75 -12.37 0.94 -12.34
CA SER A 75 -11.83 0.54 -13.63
C SER A 75 -11.12 -0.82 -13.58
N PRO A 76 -11.16 -1.60 -14.66
CA PRO A 76 -10.46 -2.88 -14.73
C PRO A 76 -8.95 -2.76 -14.49
N PHE A 77 -8.35 -1.65 -14.89
CA PHE A 77 -6.94 -1.36 -14.66
C PHE A 77 -6.63 -1.27 -13.16
N TYR A 78 -7.34 -0.39 -12.43
CA TYR A 78 -7.10 -0.21 -11.00
C TYR A 78 -7.49 -1.43 -10.18
N SER A 79 -8.57 -2.12 -10.55
CA SER A 79 -8.95 -3.38 -9.88
C SER A 79 -7.83 -4.41 -9.97
N LYS A 80 -7.21 -4.56 -11.15
CA LYS A 80 -6.10 -5.51 -11.33
C LYS A 80 -4.82 -5.06 -10.65
N LEU A 81 -4.53 -3.76 -10.68
CA LEU A 81 -3.40 -3.17 -9.97
C LEU A 81 -3.50 -3.41 -8.46
N VAL A 82 -4.65 -3.08 -7.86
CA VAL A 82 -4.89 -3.26 -6.43
C VAL A 82 -4.83 -4.75 -6.05
N GLU A 83 -5.47 -5.64 -6.82
CA GLU A 83 -5.39 -7.09 -6.60
C GLU A 83 -3.93 -7.57 -6.54
N SER A 84 -3.11 -7.13 -7.50
CA SER A 84 -1.70 -7.51 -7.57
C SER A 84 -0.90 -6.95 -6.39
N LEU A 85 -1.08 -5.67 -6.06
CA LEU A 85 -0.40 -5.03 -4.92
C LEU A 85 -0.79 -5.68 -3.59
N VAL A 86 -2.07 -5.96 -3.38
CA VAL A 86 -2.57 -6.63 -2.16
C VAL A 86 -1.98 -8.04 -2.06
N THR A 87 -2.00 -8.80 -3.15
CA THR A 87 -1.47 -10.18 -3.19
C THR A 87 0.02 -10.20 -2.84
N GLU A 88 0.82 -9.36 -3.51
CA GLU A 88 2.26 -9.31 -3.31
C GLU A 88 2.65 -8.77 -1.92
N THR A 89 1.93 -7.78 -1.43
CA THR A 89 2.14 -7.23 -0.08
C THR A 89 1.87 -8.29 0.98
N THR A 90 0.74 -8.98 0.85
CA THR A 90 0.34 -10.04 1.79
C THR A 90 1.30 -11.24 1.73
N ALA A 91 1.75 -11.65 0.55
CA ALA A 91 2.72 -12.74 0.39
C ALA A 91 4.06 -12.46 1.10
N ARG A 92 4.40 -11.18 1.29
CA ARG A 92 5.59 -10.74 2.04
C ARG A 92 5.35 -10.54 3.54
N GLY A 93 4.17 -10.90 4.05
CA GLY A 93 3.81 -10.76 5.47
C GLY A 93 3.52 -9.32 5.89
N LEU A 94 3.24 -8.42 4.91
CA LEU A 94 2.83 -7.05 5.15
C LEU A 94 1.30 -6.94 5.03
N THR A 95 0.74 -5.95 5.71
CA THR A 95 -0.70 -5.67 5.67
C THR A 95 -0.97 -4.50 4.74
N PRO A 96 -1.69 -4.66 3.62
CA PRO A 96 -2.06 -3.55 2.76
C PRO A 96 -3.19 -2.73 3.40
N PHE A 97 -3.03 -1.41 3.39
CA PHE A 97 -4.09 -0.44 3.68
C PHE A 97 -4.33 0.35 2.40
N VAL A 98 -5.50 0.17 1.77
CA VAL A 98 -5.79 0.76 0.46
C VAL A 98 -6.74 1.94 0.61
N GLU A 99 -6.36 3.08 0.02
CA GLU A 99 -7.12 4.32 0.03
C GLU A 99 -7.35 4.83 -1.40
N GLN A 100 -8.53 5.43 -1.64
CA GLN A 100 -8.94 5.96 -2.94
C GLN A 100 -8.98 7.48 -2.90
N THR A 101 -8.40 8.13 -3.93
CA THR A 101 -8.35 9.60 -4.03
C THR A 101 -9.34 10.21 -5.00
N ARG A 102 -9.91 9.43 -5.92
CA ARG A 102 -10.83 9.87 -6.97
C ARG A 102 -10.25 11.00 -7.83
N TYR A 103 -8.97 10.90 -8.20
CA TYR A 103 -8.24 11.90 -8.95
C TYR A 103 -8.19 13.29 -8.27
N SER A 104 -8.47 13.38 -6.97
CA SER A 104 -8.40 14.62 -6.21
C SER A 104 -6.98 14.85 -5.68
N PRO A 105 -6.29 15.91 -6.09
CA PRO A 105 -4.97 16.27 -5.56
C PRO A 105 -5.00 16.53 -4.06
N ASP A 106 -6.09 17.12 -3.55
CA ASP A 106 -6.24 17.39 -2.13
C ASP A 106 -6.44 16.12 -1.31
N ALA A 107 -7.20 15.14 -1.85
CA ALA A 107 -7.33 13.84 -1.22
C ALA A 107 -5.99 13.09 -1.20
N ALA A 108 -5.22 13.15 -2.28
CA ALA A 108 -3.89 12.55 -2.36
C ALA A 108 -2.92 13.20 -1.35
N LYS A 109 -2.91 14.52 -1.25
CA LYS A 109 -2.13 15.24 -0.22
C LYS A 109 -2.56 14.87 1.18
N HIS A 110 -3.86 14.78 1.42
CA HIS A 110 -4.40 14.39 2.71
C HIS A 110 -3.97 12.97 3.09
N ALA A 111 -4.06 12.03 2.16
CA ALA A 111 -3.64 10.65 2.37
C ALA A 111 -2.15 10.56 2.77
N LEU A 112 -1.29 11.33 2.11
CA LEU A 112 0.15 11.34 2.38
C LEU A 112 0.55 12.12 3.63
N ALA A 113 -0.01 13.34 3.83
CA ALA A 113 0.46 14.27 4.85
C ALA A 113 -0.39 14.31 6.10
N ASN A 114 -1.71 14.28 5.95
CA ASN A 114 -2.66 14.63 7.00
C ASN A 114 -3.50 13.46 7.50
N ASN A 115 -3.32 12.26 6.95
CA ASN A 115 -3.98 11.09 7.48
C ASN A 115 -3.52 10.91 8.94
N PRO A 116 -4.43 10.84 9.93
CA PRO A 116 -4.07 10.70 11.33
C PRO A 116 -3.21 9.46 11.61
N PHE A 117 -3.18 8.53 10.66
CA PHE A 117 -2.34 7.32 10.71
C PHE A 117 -0.99 7.48 10.00
N SER A 118 -0.80 8.51 9.14
CA SER A 118 0.37 8.64 8.28
C SER A 118 1.68 8.79 9.05
N GLY A 119 1.68 9.42 10.21
CA GLY A 119 2.90 9.68 10.97
C GLY A 119 3.51 8.48 11.69
N GLN A 120 2.74 7.42 11.98
CA GLN A 120 3.19 6.33 12.86
C GLN A 120 2.70 4.93 12.44
N LEU A 121 1.72 4.83 11.55
CA LEU A 121 1.08 3.56 11.24
C LEU A 121 1.69 2.86 10.02
N PHE A 122 2.23 3.58 9.05
CA PHE A 122 2.70 3.00 7.80
C PHE A 122 4.22 2.89 7.76
N ASP A 123 4.73 1.73 7.39
CA ASP A 123 6.16 1.50 7.17
C ASP A 123 6.63 2.00 5.80
N GLY A 124 5.71 2.17 4.85
CA GLY A 124 5.96 2.68 3.52
C GLY A 124 4.68 2.95 2.76
N GLU A 125 4.81 3.62 1.63
CA GLU A 125 3.70 4.08 0.81
C GLU A 125 3.91 3.74 -0.67
N ILE A 126 2.83 3.36 -1.34
CA ILE A 126 2.77 3.17 -2.79
C ILE A 126 1.64 4.05 -3.29
N ILE A 127 1.91 4.97 -4.21
CA ILE A 127 0.90 5.87 -4.75
C ILE A 127 0.89 5.88 -6.27
N HIS A 128 -0.30 5.82 -6.84
CA HIS A 128 -0.51 6.10 -8.25
C HIS A 128 -0.49 7.61 -8.47
N ALA A 129 0.53 8.09 -9.18
CA ALA A 129 0.91 9.50 -9.19
C ALA A 129 0.09 10.40 -10.14
N SER A 130 -0.76 9.84 -11.00
CA SER A 130 -1.48 10.61 -12.02
C SER A 130 -2.41 11.70 -11.49
N GLY A 131 -2.70 11.72 -10.19
CA GLY A 131 -3.48 12.77 -9.53
C GLY A 131 -2.64 13.78 -8.73
N LEU A 132 -1.32 13.63 -8.69
CA LEU A 132 -0.44 14.45 -7.86
C LEU A 132 0.02 15.75 -8.51
N ASN A 133 -0.49 16.09 -9.69
CA ASN A 133 -0.13 17.29 -10.43
C ASN A 133 -0.45 18.57 -9.64
N ALA A 134 0.42 19.01 -8.77
CA ALA A 134 0.28 20.36 -8.27
C ALA A 134 1.37 20.82 -7.30
N GLY A 135 2.56 21.11 -7.78
CA GLY A 135 3.39 22.15 -7.18
C GLY A 135 3.86 21.96 -5.72
N VAL A 136 3.53 20.83 -5.09
CA VAL A 136 4.04 20.50 -3.75
C VAL A 136 5.01 19.36 -3.91
N PRO A 137 6.28 19.53 -3.55
CA PRO A 137 7.24 18.44 -3.62
C PRO A 137 6.81 17.30 -2.68
N LEU A 138 6.71 16.09 -3.23
CA LEU A 138 6.32 14.90 -2.49
C LEU A 138 7.19 14.67 -1.25
N SER A 139 8.48 15.03 -1.34
CA SER A 139 9.41 14.99 -0.22
C SER A 139 8.98 15.83 0.99
N ALA A 140 8.21 16.90 0.75
CA ALA A 140 7.71 17.74 1.83
C ALA A 140 6.47 17.15 2.54
N ILE A 141 5.77 16.22 1.90
CA ILE A 141 4.51 15.68 2.42
C ILE A 141 4.61 14.23 2.89
N ASN A 142 5.57 13.43 2.40
CA ASN A 142 5.66 12.03 2.81
C ASN A 142 6.44 11.80 4.12
N HIS A 143 6.95 12.85 4.74
CA HIS A 143 7.68 12.81 6.01
C HIS A 143 8.88 11.86 6.04
N GLY A 144 9.55 11.67 4.89
CA GLY A 144 10.75 10.83 4.79
C GLY A 144 10.52 9.33 4.86
N ARG A 145 9.28 8.86 4.72
CA ARG A 145 8.98 7.43 4.62
C ARG A 145 9.37 6.87 3.26
N PRO A 146 9.66 5.55 3.16
CA PRO A 146 9.80 4.89 1.87
C PRO A 146 8.55 5.11 1.02
N LEU A 147 8.73 5.63 -0.20
CA LEU A 147 7.65 5.93 -1.13
C LEU A 147 8.00 5.40 -2.51
N VAL A 148 7.05 4.70 -3.12
CA VAL A 148 7.12 4.26 -4.52
C VAL A 148 5.98 4.91 -5.28
N LEU A 149 6.30 5.52 -6.42
CA LEU A 149 5.35 6.11 -7.33
C LEU A 149 5.00 5.14 -8.45
N ILE A 150 3.73 5.09 -8.82
CA ILE A 150 3.28 4.37 -10.02
C ILE A 150 2.78 5.41 -11.01
N ASP A 151 3.24 5.28 -12.27
CA ASP A 151 2.86 6.16 -13.39
C ASP A 151 3.17 7.65 -13.11
N ALA A 152 4.40 7.91 -12.66
CA ALA A 152 4.89 9.26 -12.43
C ALA A 152 5.68 9.76 -13.65
N CYS A 153 5.30 10.93 -14.16
CA CYS A 153 6.01 11.63 -15.21
C CYS A 153 6.96 12.67 -14.61
N GLU A 154 8.10 12.23 -14.08
CA GLU A 154 9.16 13.14 -13.61
C GLU A 154 10.39 12.96 -14.48
N GLU A 155 10.99 14.05 -14.96
CA GLU A 155 12.26 14.02 -15.73
C GLU A 155 13.42 13.53 -14.88
N THR A 156 13.40 13.79 -13.59
CA THR A 156 14.35 13.30 -12.58
C THR A 156 13.59 12.78 -11.37
N PRO A 157 13.37 11.47 -11.27
CA PRO A 157 12.60 10.92 -10.17
C PRO A 157 13.34 11.09 -8.83
N THR A 158 12.69 11.77 -7.91
CA THR A 158 13.17 11.91 -6.52
C THR A 158 12.90 10.65 -5.70
N PHE A 159 11.95 9.82 -6.16
CA PHE A 159 11.53 8.58 -5.53
C PHE A 159 11.63 7.40 -6.50
N ASP A 160 11.62 6.21 -5.97
CA ASP A 160 11.49 5.01 -6.79
C ASP A 160 10.17 5.05 -7.58
N THR A 161 10.25 4.80 -8.88
CA THR A 161 9.10 4.85 -9.78
C THR A 161 8.91 3.56 -10.55
N VAL A 162 7.65 3.20 -10.76
CA VAL A 162 7.23 2.11 -11.65
C VAL A 162 6.36 2.71 -12.73
N ASN A 163 6.88 2.77 -13.96
CA ASN A 163 6.19 3.37 -15.10
C ASN A 163 5.79 2.32 -16.12
N PHE A 164 4.73 2.62 -16.86
CA PHE A 164 4.31 1.84 -18.02
C PHE A 164 5.07 2.33 -19.26
N PRO A 165 5.48 1.45 -20.18
CA PRO A 165 6.14 1.82 -21.42
C PRO A 165 5.14 2.38 -22.44
N ASN A 166 4.41 3.44 -22.08
CA ASN A 166 3.31 4.01 -22.86
C ASN A 166 3.79 4.54 -24.22
N GLU A 167 4.94 5.18 -24.28
CA GLU A 167 5.52 5.70 -25.52
C GLU A 167 5.87 4.56 -26.51
N ASP A 168 6.55 3.53 -26.02
CA ASP A 168 6.93 2.37 -26.83
C ASP A 168 5.69 1.61 -27.31
N GLY A 169 4.69 1.46 -26.43
CA GLY A 169 3.41 0.86 -26.78
C GLY A 169 2.67 1.63 -27.88
N ALA A 170 2.59 2.95 -27.74
CA ALA A 170 1.97 3.83 -28.74
C ALA A 170 2.74 3.79 -30.07
N ARG A 171 4.07 3.85 -30.02
CA ARG A 171 4.93 3.73 -31.21
C ARG A 171 4.71 2.41 -31.93
N ALA A 172 4.70 1.29 -31.21
CA ALA A 172 4.46 -0.04 -31.78
C ALA A 172 3.07 -0.15 -32.44
N ALA A 173 2.05 0.39 -31.79
CA ALA A 173 0.68 0.40 -32.33
C ALA A 173 0.59 1.20 -33.65
N VAL A 174 1.17 2.42 -33.69
CA VAL A 174 1.19 3.25 -34.90
C VAL A 174 2.00 2.59 -36.02
N GLN A 175 3.17 2.04 -35.70
CA GLN A 175 4.01 1.35 -36.65
C GLN A 175 3.26 0.16 -37.29
N HIS A 176 2.57 -0.64 -36.48
CA HIS A 176 1.77 -1.75 -36.98
C HIS A 176 0.68 -1.28 -37.95
N LEU A 177 -0.03 -0.19 -37.67
CA LEU A 177 -1.04 0.36 -38.56
C LEU A 177 -0.44 0.82 -39.90
N ILE A 178 0.74 1.45 -39.88
CA ILE A 178 1.46 1.85 -41.11
C ILE A 178 1.85 0.62 -41.94
N GLU A 179 2.37 -0.42 -41.30
CA GLU A 179 2.74 -1.68 -41.97
C GLU A 179 1.53 -2.40 -42.56
N CYS A 180 0.34 -2.24 -41.97
CA CYS A 180 -0.91 -2.71 -42.51
C CYS A 180 -1.45 -1.84 -43.69
N GLY A 181 -0.71 -0.81 -44.13
CA GLY A 181 -1.07 0.06 -45.26
C GLY A 181 -1.96 1.23 -44.90
N CYS A 182 -2.10 1.57 -43.61
CA CYS A 182 -2.86 2.74 -43.19
C CYS A 182 -2.03 4.01 -43.43
N HIS A 183 -2.46 4.90 -44.33
CA HIS A 183 -1.77 6.16 -44.65
C HIS A 183 -2.39 7.40 -43.99
N ARG A 184 -3.58 7.26 -43.41
CA ARG A 184 -4.28 8.36 -42.72
C ARG A 184 -4.75 7.84 -41.38
N LEU A 185 -4.09 8.28 -40.33
CA LEU A 185 -4.38 7.92 -38.94
C LEU A 185 -5.02 9.11 -38.25
N SER A 186 -5.99 8.83 -37.39
CA SER A 186 -6.62 9.82 -36.51
C SER A 186 -6.43 9.38 -35.06
N LEU A 187 -6.15 10.32 -34.20
CA LEU A 187 -6.10 10.12 -32.75
C LEU A 187 -7.37 10.70 -32.14
N ILE A 188 -8.13 9.87 -31.43
CA ILE A 188 -9.29 10.30 -30.67
C ILE A 188 -8.89 10.33 -29.21
N HIS A 189 -8.91 11.51 -28.61
CA HIS A 189 -8.67 11.68 -27.17
C HIS A 189 -10.00 11.57 -26.43
N ILE A 190 -10.21 10.47 -25.71
CA ILE A 190 -11.48 10.18 -25.03
C ILE A 190 -11.51 10.73 -23.59
N SER A 191 -10.38 11.14 -23.05
CA SER A 191 -10.21 11.39 -21.61
C SER A 191 -10.52 12.80 -21.14
N GLU A 192 -10.75 13.78 -22.05
CA GLU A 192 -11.23 15.12 -21.66
C GLU A 192 -12.14 15.73 -22.73
N PRO A 193 -13.29 16.30 -22.34
CA PRO A 193 -14.03 17.17 -23.22
C PRO A 193 -13.29 18.51 -23.33
N THR A 194 -12.58 18.70 -24.44
CA THR A 194 -12.32 19.98 -25.07
C THR A 194 -11.62 21.08 -24.25
N ARG A 195 -10.28 21.09 -24.26
CA ARG A 195 -9.59 22.35 -24.48
C ARG A 195 -9.27 22.45 -25.96
N PRO A 196 -9.76 23.47 -26.69
CA PRO A 196 -9.29 23.72 -28.06
C PRO A 196 -7.82 24.14 -27.94
N ILE A 197 -6.93 23.31 -28.47
CA ILE A 197 -5.55 23.72 -28.71
C ILE A 197 -5.62 24.64 -29.91
N SER A 198 -5.53 25.96 -29.68
CA SER A 198 -5.28 26.90 -30.73
C SER A 198 -3.85 26.68 -31.22
N ILE A 199 -3.72 26.07 -32.38
CA ILE A 199 -2.47 26.02 -33.14
C ILE A 199 -2.37 27.39 -33.82
N SER A 200 -1.47 28.24 -33.35
CA SER A 200 -0.97 29.42 -34.07
C SER A 200 0.34 29.10 -34.73
#